data_9bd7d3fde78f0eaf1e53d31a3c34f3b3
#
_entry.id   9bd7d3fde78f0eaf1e53d31a3c34f3b3
#
_cell.length_a   1.000
_cell.length_b   1.000
_cell.length_c   1.000
_cell.angle_alpha   90.00
_cell.angle_beta   90.00
_cell.angle_gamma   90.00
#
_symmetry.space_group_name_H-M   'P 1'
#
loop_
_entity.id
_entity.type
_entity.pdbx_description
1 polymer ?
#
loop_
_entity_poly.entity_id
_entity_poly.type
_entity_poly.pdbx_seq_one_letter_code
_entity_poly.pdbx_strand_id
1 'polypeptide(L)'
;METQHHTKKYIEFHEKYTKKYGENTVVLMQAGSHFNIFAIINDEVNLGPDIYHICQNVLNNSLQVTKQNKKKAEISYGNCLLAGFPIYCIGKYEKLLLNSNYTVVIVEQITAPPNPERGVTRIVSPGTTIEDYNNSDTRYLMSVYIEKNAYMNKDVFITGLSTIDLSTGKNKLHYFTSKDGDNGLWNDEIGRYIHFYNPSEILF
;
A
#
# COMPACT_ATOMS: atom_id res chain seq x y z
N MET A 1 28.94 4.75 -6.45
CA MET A 1 28.45 3.45 -6.99
C MET A 1 27.43 2.79 -6.05
N GLU A 2 27.70 2.68 -4.77
CA GLU A 2 26.81 2.03 -3.80
C GLU A 2 25.43 2.67 -3.66
N THR A 3 25.38 3.99 -3.56
CA THR A 3 24.16 4.79 -3.48
C THR A 3 23.22 4.57 -4.67
N GLN A 4 23.79 4.60 -5.90
CA GLN A 4 23.01 4.38 -7.11
C GLN A 4 22.38 2.99 -7.16
N HIS A 5 23.09 1.98 -6.66
CA HIS A 5 22.58 0.62 -6.56
C HIS A 5 21.41 0.52 -5.56
N HIS A 6 21.51 1.20 -4.42
CA HIS A 6 20.43 1.21 -3.42
C HIS A 6 19.16 1.87 -3.94
N THR A 7 19.29 3.04 -4.58
CA THR A 7 18.15 3.75 -5.15
C THR A 7 17.49 2.93 -6.25
N LYS A 8 18.28 2.30 -7.14
CA LYS A 8 17.74 1.44 -8.20
C LYS A 8 16.95 0.27 -7.63
N LYS A 9 17.52 -0.43 -6.65
CA LYS A 9 16.86 -1.56 -5.99
C LYS A 9 15.57 -1.14 -5.27
N TYR A 10 15.56 0.05 -4.66
CA TYR A 10 14.35 0.60 -4.04
C TYR A 10 13.24 0.83 -5.06
N ILE A 11 13.55 1.47 -6.18
CA ILE A 11 12.57 1.72 -7.26
C ILE A 11 12.00 0.41 -7.80
N GLU A 12 12.85 -0.61 -8.02
CA GLU A 12 12.42 -1.95 -8.45
C GLU A 12 11.43 -2.58 -7.45
N PHE A 13 11.69 -2.47 -6.14
CA PHE A 13 10.74 -2.93 -5.12
C PHE A 13 9.45 -2.13 -5.17
N HIS A 14 9.54 -0.80 -5.24
CA HIS A 14 8.36 0.06 -5.27
C HIS A 14 7.47 -0.26 -6.46
N GLU A 15 8.00 -0.30 -7.67
CA GLU A 15 7.25 -0.63 -8.89
C GLU A 15 6.59 -2.01 -8.80
N LYS A 16 7.36 -3.02 -8.35
CA LYS A 16 6.85 -4.39 -8.19
C LYS A 16 5.65 -4.45 -7.26
N TYR A 17 5.73 -3.77 -6.10
CA TYR A 17 4.69 -3.87 -5.08
C TYR A 17 3.54 -2.91 -5.31
N THR A 18 3.75 -1.76 -5.93
CA THR A 18 2.68 -0.87 -6.41
C THR A 18 1.82 -1.57 -7.47
N LYS A 19 2.46 -2.28 -8.39
CA LYS A 19 1.72 -3.09 -9.38
C LYS A 19 0.86 -4.18 -8.73
N LYS A 20 1.28 -4.71 -7.57
CA LYS A 20 0.58 -5.79 -6.87
C LYS A 20 -0.52 -5.30 -5.93
N TYR A 21 -0.28 -4.19 -5.22
CA TYR A 21 -1.13 -3.73 -4.12
C TYR A 21 -1.77 -2.36 -4.38
N GLY A 22 -1.53 -1.74 -5.53
CA GLY A 22 -2.10 -0.45 -5.91
C GLY A 22 -1.23 0.74 -5.54
N GLU A 23 -1.69 1.93 -5.96
CA GLU A 23 -0.96 3.21 -5.86
C GLU A 23 -0.60 3.60 -4.42
N ASN A 24 -1.46 3.24 -3.45
CA ASN A 24 -1.21 3.50 -2.03
C ASN A 24 -0.24 2.47 -1.43
N THR A 25 0.89 2.26 -2.09
CA THR A 25 1.96 1.36 -1.60
C THR A 25 3.22 2.15 -1.33
N VAL A 26 3.82 1.95 -0.17
CA VAL A 26 5.10 2.55 0.19
C VAL A 26 6.09 1.48 0.63
N VAL A 27 7.33 1.59 0.16
CA VAL A 27 8.43 0.74 0.59
C VAL A 27 9.23 1.48 1.66
N LEU A 28 9.46 0.84 2.78
CA LEU A 28 10.39 1.28 3.81
C LEU A 28 11.65 0.42 3.71
N MET A 29 12.74 0.97 3.17
CA MET A 29 13.96 0.20 2.97
C MET A 29 15.04 0.56 3.97
N GLN A 30 15.53 -0.44 4.68
CA GLN A 30 16.59 -0.29 5.65
C GLN A 30 17.93 0.03 4.98
N ALA A 31 18.58 1.09 5.48
CA ALA A 31 19.94 1.46 5.17
C ALA A 31 20.69 1.81 6.47
N GLY A 32 21.51 0.90 6.94
CA GLY A 32 22.15 1.01 8.26
C GLY A 32 21.11 1.04 9.40
N SER A 33 21.12 2.08 10.21
CA SER A 33 20.23 2.27 11.36
C SER A 33 18.94 3.01 11.03
N HIS A 34 18.62 3.22 9.76
CA HIS A 34 17.43 3.96 9.33
C HIS A 34 16.60 3.18 8.32
N PHE A 35 15.29 3.39 8.35
CA PHE A 35 14.41 3.13 7.23
C PHE A 35 14.26 4.38 6.39
N ASN A 36 14.33 4.23 5.08
CA ASN A 36 14.28 5.32 4.13
C ASN A 36 13.23 5.06 3.04
N ILE A 37 12.62 6.15 2.60
CA ILE A 37 11.81 6.27 1.40
C ILE A 37 12.64 7.02 0.38
N PHE A 38 12.72 6.54 -0.86
CA PHE A 38 13.47 7.18 -1.94
C PHE A 38 12.55 7.54 -3.10
N ALA A 39 12.85 8.64 -3.78
CA ALA A 39 12.18 9.02 -5.02
C ALA A 39 13.14 9.75 -5.96
N ILE A 40 12.87 9.67 -7.25
CA ILE A 40 13.56 10.44 -8.29
C ILE A 40 12.48 11.24 -9.00
N ILE A 41 12.41 12.54 -8.69
CA ILE A 41 11.42 13.46 -9.24
C ILE A 41 12.17 14.64 -9.85
N ASN A 42 12.16 14.72 -11.17
CA ASN A 42 12.70 15.82 -11.94
C ASN A 42 11.80 16.08 -13.16
N ASP A 43 12.19 17.02 -14.03
CA ASP A 43 11.38 17.41 -15.19
C ASP A 43 11.17 16.30 -16.22
N GLU A 44 12.02 15.26 -16.23
CA GLU A 44 11.99 14.16 -17.18
C GLU A 44 11.43 12.87 -16.60
N VAL A 45 11.60 12.66 -15.29
CA VAL A 45 11.37 11.34 -14.65
C VAL A 45 10.68 11.52 -13.30
N ASN A 46 9.66 10.69 -13.08
CA ASN A 46 8.97 10.57 -11.79
C ASN A 46 8.94 9.08 -11.40
N LEU A 47 9.88 8.67 -10.53
CA LEU A 47 10.01 7.29 -10.05
C LEU A 47 9.97 7.22 -8.53
N GLY A 48 9.32 6.18 -8.02
CA GLY A 48 9.08 5.99 -6.61
C GLY A 48 7.74 6.60 -6.17
N PRO A 49 7.46 6.61 -4.85
CA PRO A 49 6.24 7.17 -4.31
C PRO A 49 6.23 8.70 -4.38
N ASP A 50 5.04 9.30 -4.27
CA ASP A 50 4.94 10.74 -3.99
C ASP A 50 5.49 11.05 -2.59
N ILE A 51 6.81 11.19 -2.49
CA ILE A 51 7.53 11.37 -1.23
C ILE A 51 7.14 12.68 -0.52
N TYR A 52 6.74 13.72 -1.27
CA TYR A 52 6.29 14.98 -0.70
C TYR A 52 4.93 14.83 -0.06
N HIS A 53 3.98 14.22 -0.76
CA HIS A 53 2.66 13.93 -0.19
C HIS A 53 2.77 13.06 1.06
N ILE A 54 3.55 11.98 1.00
CA ILE A 54 3.76 11.09 2.15
C ILE A 54 4.32 11.86 3.34
N CYS A 55 5.39 12.63 3.17
CA CYS A 55 6.02 13.32 4.29
C CYS A 55 5.17 14.45 4.86
N GLN A 56 4.49 15.22 4.00
CA GLN A 56 3.74 16.40 4.42
C GLN A 56 2.36 16.05 4.95
N ASN A 57 1.59 15.23 4.23
CA ASN A 57 0.19 14.98 4.51
C ASN A 57 0.00 13.72 5.35
N VAL A 58 0.64 12.62 4.98
CA VAL A 58 0.46 11.34 5.67
C VAL A 58 1.23 11.29 6.98
N LEU A 59 2.48 11.74 6.97
CA LEU A 59 3.36 11.73 8.14
C LEU A 59 3.35 13.08 8.91
N ASN A 60 2.41 13.98 8.62
CA ASN A 60 2.20 15.24 9.32
C ASN A 60 3.48 16.09 9.46
N ASN A 61 4.26 16.21 8.40
CA ASN A 61 5.55 16.93 8.38
C ASN A 61 6.59 16.41 9.40
N SER A 62 6.45 15.19 9.89
CA SER A 62 7.39 14.62 10.86
C SER A 62 8.71 14.16 10.22
N LEU A 63 8.78 14.10 8.90
CA LEU A 63 9.97 13.80 8.13
C LEU A 63 10.24 14.89 7.09
N GLN A 64 11.50 15.26 6.93
CA GLN A 64 11.93 16.19 5.90
C GLN A 64 12.45 15.45 4.68
N VAL A 65 11.95 15.83 3.50
CA VAL A 65 12.49 15.36 2.23
C VAL A 65 13.80 16.11 1.94
N THR A 66 14.88 15.40 1.73
CA THR A 66 16.20 15.97 1.41
C THR A 66 16.79 15.28 0.19
N LYS A 67 17.74 15.96 -0.49
CA LYS A 67 18.57 15.30 -1.48
C LYS A 67 19.67 14.52 -0.79
N GLN A 68 20.02 13.36 -1.31
CA GLN A 68 21.11 12.55 -0.76
C GLN A 68 22.44 13.32 -0.74
N ASN A 69 22.74 14.06 -1.78
CA ASN A 69 23.83 15.02 -1.79
C ASN A 69 23.28 16.44 -1.98
N LYS A 70 23.23 17.19 -0.88
CA LYS A 70 22.69 18.56 -0.86
C LYS A 70 23.45 19.54 -1.77
N LYS A 71 24.71 19.25 -2.08
CA LYS A 71 25.56 20.11 -2.93
C LYS A 71 25.28 19.96 -4.42
N LYS A 72 24.68 18.86 -4.84
CA LYS A 72 24.29 18.61 -6.23
C LYS A 72 22.87 19.12 -6.47
N ALA A 73 22.69 19.92 -7.51
CA ALA A 73 21.36 20.41 -7.90
C ALA A 73 20.49 19.32 -8.53
N GLU A 74 21.08 18.52 -9.38
CA GLU A 74 20.42 17.48 -10.18
C GLU A 74 19.94 16.29 -9.33
N ILE A 75 18.71 15.85 -9.59
CA ILE A 75 18.10 14.66 -8.98
C ILE A 75 18.22 13.51 -9.98
N SER A 76 18.84 12.41 -9.52
CA SER A 76 19.12 11.23 -10.34
C SER A 76 19.25 9.99 -9.45
N TYR A 77 19.47 8.81 -10.04
CA TYR A 77 19.77 7.58 -9.27
C TYR A 77 20.97 7.73 -8.32
N GLY A 78 21.92 8.59 -8.64
CA GLY A 78 23.09 8.87 -7.79
C GLY A 78 22.89 10.01 -6.80
N ASN A 79 21.77 10.70 -6.88
CA ASN A 79 21.39 11.81 -5.99
C ASN A 79 19.87 11.92 -5.87
N CYS A 80 19.25 10.92 -5.29
CA CYS A 80 17.79 10.85 -5.15
C CYS A 80 17.27 11.76 -4.03
N LEU A 81 15.97 11.99 -4.04
CA LEU A 81 15.24 12.47 -2.88
C LEU A 81 15.13 11.33 -1.86
N LEU A 82 15.25 11.67 -0.61
CA LEU A 82 15.10 10.72 0.48
C LEU A 82 14.44 11.36 1.70
N ALA A 83 13.67 10.56 2.41
CA ALA A 83 13.19 10.84 3.76
C ALA A 83 13.36 9.58 4.60
N GLY A 84 13.84 9.71 5.83
CA GLY A 84 14.14 8.55 6.64
C GLY A 84 13.99 8.80 8.13
N PHE A 85 13.88 7.71 8.87
CA PHE A 85 13.74 7.70 10.33
C PHE A 85 14.50 6.51 10.94
N PRO A 86 14.90 6.61 12.20
CA PRO A 86 15.60 5.53 12.91
C PRO A 86 14.75 4.25 13.01
N ILE A 87 15.37 3.07 12.95
CA ILE A 87 14.69 1.77 12.97
C ILE A 87 13.71 1.64 14.15
N TYR A 88 14.08 2.11 15.34
CA TYR A 88 13.22 2.02 16.53
C TYR A 88 11.92 2.83 16.43
N CYS A 89 11.81 3.72 15.45
CA CYS A 89 10.59 4.52 15.20
C CYS A 89 9.61 3.83 14.24
N ILE A 90 9.91 2.62 13.74
CA ILE A 90 9.12 1.99 12.68
C ILE A 90 7.64 1.87 13.05
N GLY A 91 7.31 1.44 14.27
CA GLY A 91 5.92 1.28 14.69
C GLY A 91 5.10 2.58 14.63
N LYS A 92 5.73 3.73 14.92
CA LYS A 92 5.06 5.04 14.79
C LYS A 92 4.72 5.36 13.34
N TYR A 93 5.69 5.22 12.44
CA TYR A 93 5.50 5.59 11.03
C TYR A 93 4.65 4.60 10.26
N GLU A 94 4.80 3.31 10.55
CA GLU A 94 3.92 2.26 10.03
C GLU A 94 2.46 2.56 10.39
N LYS A 95 2.18 2.90 11.64
CA LYS A 95 0.84 3.26 12.10
C LYS A 95 0.24 4.44 11.32
N LEU A 96 1.00 5.51 11.11
CA LEU A 96 0.53 6.68 10.36
C LEU A 96 0.22 6.33 8.90
N LEU A 97 1.07 5.53 8.26
CA LEU A 97 0.88 5.07 6.90
C LEU A 97 -0.37 4.20 6.77
N LEU A 98 -0.54 3.21 7.66
CA LEU A 98 -1.71 2.33 7.67
C LEU A 98 -3.02 3.08 7.90
N ASN A 99 -3.03 4.06 8.82
CA ASN A 99 -4.20 4.90 9.07
C ASN A 99 -4.58 5.80 7.88
N SER A 100 -3.64 6.03 6.98
CA SER A 100 -3.85 6.74 5.71
C SER A 100 -4.07 5.80 4.53
N ASN A 101 -4.44 4.54 4.79
CA ASN A 101 -4.73 3.49 3.80
C ASN A 101 -3.54 3.13 2.90
N TYR A 102 -2.30 3.23 3.40
CA TYR A 102 -1.14 2.74 2.68
C TYR A 102 -0.85 1.28 3.01
N THR A 103 -0.48 0.50 2.00
CA THR A 103 0.20 -0.79 2.18
C THR A 103 1.68 -0.52 2.37
N VAL A 104 2.25 -1.03 3.45
CA VAL A 104 3.66 -0.82 3.84
C VAL A 104 4.46 -2.08 3.56
N VAL A 105 5.46 -1.97 2.68
CA VAL A 105 6.41 -3.05 2.36
C VAL A 105 7.71 -2.78 3.09
N ILE A 106 8.08 -3.65 4.01
CA ILE A 106 9.29 -3.51 4.82
C ILE A 106 10.40 -4.35 4.20
N VAL A 107 11.49 -3.67 3.83
CA VAL A 107 12.68 -4.25 3.23
C VAL A 107 13.85 -4.06 4.19
N GLU A 108 14.36 -5.16 4.72
CA GLU A 108 15.44 -5.14 5.70
C GLU A 108 16.73 -5.71 5.14
N GLN A 109 17.82 -5.47 5.84
CA GLN A 109 19.10 -6.11 5.59
C GLN A 109 19.06 -7.54 6.15
N ILE A 110 19.08 -8.54 5.26
CA ILE A 110 18.95 -9.96 5.60
C ILE A 110 20.31 -10.66 5.78
N THR A 111 21.40 -10.01 5.38
CA THR A 111 22.76 -10.50 5.59
C THR A 111 23.63 -9.47 6.31
N ALA A 112 24.73 -9.92 6.87
CA ALA A 112 25.66 -9.07 7.61
C ALA A 112 26.49 -8.13 6.69
N PRO A 113 26.98 -6.99 7.21
CA PRO A 113 27.95 -6.14 6.51
C PRO A 113 29.21 -6.93 6.07
N PRO A 114 29.99 -6.44 5.05
CA PRO A 114 29.98 -5.07 4.52
C PRO A 114 28.96 -4.81 3.40
N ASN A 115 28.46 -5.81 2.71
CA ASN A 115 27.54 -5.66 1.58
C ASN A 115 26.22 -6.40 1.86
N PRO A 116 25.35 -5.90 2.74
CA PRO A 116 24.16 -6.61 3.13
C PRO A 116 23.17 -6.73 1.97
N GLU A 117 22.69 -7.93 1.75
CA GLU A 117 21.52 -8.17 0.90
C GLU A 117 20.27 -7.62 1.57
N ARG A 118 19.33 -7.16 0.75
CA ARG A 118 18.04 -6.64 1.19
C ARG A 118 16.93 -7.48 0.64
N GLY A 119 16.02 -7.86 1.50
CA GLY A 119 14.83 -8.63 1.15
C GLY A 119 13.59 -8.09 1.85
N VAL A 120 12.44 -8.40 1.30
CA VAL A 120 11.16 -8.09 1.94
C VAL A 120 10.97 -9.05 3.11
N THR A 121 10.83 -8.50 4.31
CA THR A 121 10.63 -9.26 5.53
C THR A 121 9.17 -9.24 5.98
N ARG A 122 8.46 -8.15 5.69
CA ARG A 122 7.06 -7.99 6.09
C ARG A 122 6.31 -7.09 5.12
N ILE A 123 5.03 -7.39 4.91
CA ILE A 123 4.08 -6.55 4.18
C ILE A 123 2.87 -6.39 5.08
N VAL A 124 2.47 -5.16 5.31
CA VAL A 124 1.38 -4.82 6.22
C VAL A 124 0.41 -3.90 5.49
N SER A 125 -0.87 -4.23 5.55
CA SER A 125 -1.95 -3.41 5.00
C SER A 125 -2.97 -3.05 6.08
N PRO A 126 -3.84 -2.07 5.85
CA PRO A 126 -4.88 -1.72 6.81
C PRO A 126 -5.77 -2.89 7.23
N GLY A 127 -6.01 -3.84 6.30
CA GLY A 127 -6.81 -5.03 6.55
C GLY A 127 -6.08 -6.18 7.24
N THR A 128 -4.74 -6.20 7.25
CA THR A 128 -3.96 -7.30 7.85
C THR A 128 -3.36 -6.97 9.22
N THR A 129 -3.52 -5.74 9.68
CA THR A 129 -2.98 -5.31 10.97
C THR A 129 -3.96 -5.65 12.10
N ILE A 130 -3.53 -6.54 13.00
CA ILE A 130 -4.32 -6.98 14.17
C ILE A 130 -3.94 -6.18 15.43
N GLU A 131 -2.93 -5.29 15.36
CA GLU A 131 -2.48 -4.54 16.53
C GLU A 131 -3.54 -3.60 17.08
N ASP A 132 -3.70 -3.65 18.41
CA ASP A 132 -4.63 -2.87 19.24
C ASP A 132 -4.53 -1.37 18.97
N TYR A 133 -5.28 -0.92 18.01
CA TYR A 133 -5.68 0.46 17.99
C TYR A 133 -6.94 0.57 18.86
N ASN A 134 -6.85 1.28 19.96
CA ASN A 134 -7.92 1.55 20.94
C ASN A 134 -9.16 2.24 20.34
N ASN A 135 -9.62 1.83 19.18
CA ASN A 135 -10.90 2.20 18.62
C ASN A 135 -11.77 0.96 18.58
N SER A 136 -12.86 1.04 19.34
CA SER A 136 -13.93 0.05 19.47
C SER A 136 -14.69 -0.22 18.17
N ASP A 137 -14.19 0.25 17.03
CA ASP A 137 -14.86 0.10 15.76
C ASP A 137 -14.51 -1.23 15.12
N THR A 138 -15.54 -1.98 14.77
CA THR A 138 -15.42 -3.22 14.00
C THR A 138 -14.66 -2.96 12.70
N ARG A 139 -13.61 -3.76 12.45
CA ARG A 139 -12.82 -3.69 11.21
C ARG A 139 -13.25 -4.79 10.29
N TYR A 140 -13.81 -4.41 9.16
CA TYR A 140 -14.20 -5.35 8.13
C TYR A 140 -13.16 -5.44 7.02
N LEU A 141 -12.81 -6.67 6.65
CA LEU A 141 -12.16 -6.98 5.38
C LEU A 141 -13.25 -7.52 4.45
N MET A 142 -13.29 -7.04 3.21
CA MET A 142 -14.29 -7.47 2.23
C MET A 142 -13.59 -8.09 1.02
N SER A 143 -14.15 -9.16 0.49
CA SER A 143 -13.79 -9.69 -0.83
C SER A 143 -14.99 -9.62 -1.76
N VAL A 144 -14.72 -9.18 -2.98
CA VAL A 144 -15.71 -9.07 -4.06
C VAL A 144 -15.28 -9.96 -5.20
N TYR A 145 -16.13 -10.87 -5.61
CA TYR A 145 -15.93 -11.73 -6.79
C TYR A 145 -17.02 -11.44 -7.80
N ILE A 146 -16.63 -11.17 -9.04
CA ILE A 146 -17.56 -10.89 -10.14
C ILE A 146 -17.25 -11.82 -11.30
N GLU A 147 -18.24 -12.57 -11.73
CA GLU A 147 -18.16 -13.43 -12.90
C GLU A 147 -19.18 -12.98 -13.96
N LYS A 148 -18.70 -12.78 -15.19
CA LYS A 148 -19.55 -12.47 -16.32
C LYS A 148 -19.87 -13.75 -17.08
N ASN A 149 -21.15 -14.08 -17.19
CA ASN A 149 -21.63 -15.21 -17.96
C ASN A 149 -22.59 -14.73 -19.07
N ALA A 150 -22.65 -15.48 -20.16
CA ALA A 150 -23.63 -15.26 -21.22
C ALA A 150 -24.79 -16.27 -21.07
N TYR A 151 -25.98 -15.76 -20.89
CA TYR A 151 -27.20 -16.56 -20.90
C TYR A 151 -28.19 -16.03 -21.92
N MET A 152 -28.62 -16.88 -22.87
CA MET A 152 -29.55 -16.51 -23.97
C MET A 152 -29.11 -15.22 -24.74
N ASN A 153 -27.84 -15.12 -25.10
CA ASN A 153 -27.23 -13.94 -25.77
C ASN A 153 -27.27 -12.62 -24.96
N LYS A 154 -27.39 -12.72 -23.65
CA LYS A 154 -27.36 -11.58 -22.74
C LYS A 154 -26.27 -11.79 -21.68
N ASP A 155 -25.62 -10.67 -21.33
CA ASP A 155 -24.62 -10.69 -20.26
C ASP A 155 -25.32 -10.77 -18.89
N VAL A 156 -24.92 -11.75 -18.10
CA VAL A 156 -25.38 -11.94 -16.74
C VAL A 156 -24.15 -11.89 -15.82
N PHE A 157 -24.21 -11.06 -14.80
CA PHE A 157 -23.15 -10.96 -13.78
C PHE A 157 -23.56 -11.71 -12.53
N ILE A 158 -22.69 -12.62 -12.10
CA ILE A 158 -22.79 -13.33 -10.82
C ILE A 158 -21.80 -12.66 -9.88
N THR A 159 -22.28 -12.16 -8.76
CA THR A 159 -21.47 -11.46 -7.78
C THR A 159 -21.50 -12.17 -6.45
N GLY A 160 -20.35 -12.50 -5.90
CA GLY A 160 -20.14 -13.02 -4.55
C GLY A 160 -19.46 -11.94 -3.68
N LEU A 161 -20.01 -11.73 -2.49
CA LEU A 161 -19.46 -10.82 -1.49
C LEU A 161 -19.14 -11.60 -0.21
N SER A 162 -17.95 -11.41 0.31
CA SER A 162 -17.56 -11.94 1.61
C SER A 162 -17.07 -10.83 2.50
N THR A 163 -17.53 -10.78 3.73
CA THR A 163 -17.03 -9.85 4.75
C THR A 163 -16.62 -10.61 5.99
N ILE A 164 -15.50 -10.22 6.57
CA ILE A 164 -15.04 -10.73 7.86
C ILE A 164 -14.76 -9.57 8.80
N ASP A 165 -15.29 -9.65 9.99
CA ASP A 165 -14.94 -8.77 11.10
C ASP A 165 -13.64 -9.28 11.72
N LEU A 166 -12.56 -8.52 11.57
CA LEU A 166 -11.22 -8.91 12.04
C LEU A 166 -11.11 -8.93 13.56
N SER A 167 -12.00 -8.25 14.26
CA SER A 167 -12.00 -8.21 15.74
C SER A 167 -12.66 -9.45 16.34
N THR A 168 -13.71 -9.97 15.70
CA THR A 168 -14.51 -11.08 16.23
C THR A 168 -14.36 -12.38 15.43
N GLY A 169 -13.75 -12.32 14.23
CA GLY A 169 -13.69 -13.46 13.30
C GLY A 169 -15.02 -13.82 12.64
N LYS A 170 -16.09 -13.07 12.90
CA LYS A 170 -17.39 -13.31 12.28
C LYS A 170 -17.35 -12.99 10.80
N ASN A 171 -17.80 -13.92 9.98
CA ASN A 171 -17.90 -13.73 8.54
C ASN A 171 -19.35 -13.76 8.06
N LYS A 172 -19.58 -13.13 6.92
CA LYS A 172 -20.85 -13.17 6.19
C LYS A 172 -20.56 -13.36 4.71
N LEU A 173 -21.38 -14.17 4.08
CA LEU A 173 -21.34 -14.40 2.64
C LEU A 173 -22.67 -13.98 2.04
N HIS A 174 -22.60 -13.31 0.92
CA HIS A 174 -23.75 -12.93 0.13
C HIS A 174 -23.45 -13.17 -1.35
N TYR A 175 -24.46 -13.59 -2.11
CA TYR A 175 -24.35 -13.66 -3.56
C TYR A 175 -25.65 -13.20 -4.22
N PHE A 176 -25.52 -12.64 -5.40
CA PHE A 176 -26.65 -12.27 -6.23
C PHE A 176 -26.27 -12.33 -7.70
N THR A 177 -27.29 -12.32 -8.53
CA THR A 177 -27.13 -12.39 -9.99
C THR A 177 -27.87 -11.20 -10.59
N SER A 178 -27.26 -10.55 -11.59
CA SER A 178 -27.94 -9.49 -12.34
C SER A 178 -29.17 -10.05 -13.05
N LYS A 179 -30.24 -9.23 -13.12
CA LYS A 179 -31.44 -9.58 -13.85
C LYS A 179 -31.31 -9.17 -15.31
N ASP A 180 -32.12 -9.77 -16.17
CA ASP A 180 -32.25 -9.33 -17.55
C ASP A 180 -32.72 -7.87 -17.62
N GLY A 181 -32.01 -7.03 -18.39
CA GLY A 181 -32.27 -5.58 -18.47
C GLY A 181 -31.74 -4.77 -17.29
N ASP A 182 -30.93 -5.37 -16.44
CA ASP A 182 -30.22 -4.69 -15.34
C ASP A 182 -29.21 -3.68 -15.88
N ASN A 183 -29.52 -2.40 -15.77
CA ASN A 183 -28.66 -1.30 -16.20
C ASN A 183 -27.59 -0.93 -15.17
N GLY A 184 -27.00 -1.92 -14.49
CA GLY A 184 -25.94 -1.71 -13.48
C GLY A 184 -26.41 -1.76 -12.03
N LEU A 185 -27.67 -2.18 -11.75
CA LEU A 185 -28.20 -2.34 -10.39
C LEU A 185 -27.36 -3.34 -9.56
N TRP A 186 -26.71 -4.31 -10.21
CA TRP A 186 -25.77 -5.22 -9.56
C TRP A 186 -24.59 -4.47 -8.92
N ASN A 187 -24.14 -3.38 -9.56
CA ASN A 187 -23.06 -2.53 -9.04
C ASN A 187 -23.52 -1.68 -7.85
N ASP A 188 -24.79 -1.21 -7.89
CA ASP A 188 -25.38 -0.48 -6.77
C ASP A 188 -25.50 -1.35 -5.52
N GLU A 189 -25.76 -2.66 -5.69
CA GLU A 189 -25.81 -3.61 -4.58
C GLU A 189 -24.41 -3.78 -3.93
N ILE A 190 -23.36 -3.89 -4.74
CA ILE A 190 -21.96 -3.88 -4.22
C ILE A 190 -21.71 -2.59 -3.44
N GLY A 191 -22.10 -1.43 -4.00
CA GLY A 191 -21.96 -0.13 -3.35
C GLY A 191 -22.67 -0.05 -2.00
N ARG A 192 -23.87 -0.60 -1.89
CA ARG A 192 -24.62 -0.68 -0.61
C ARG A 192 -23.88 -1.52 0.42
N TYR A 193 -23.31 -2.66 0.02
CA TYR A 193 -22.52 -3.50 0.93
C TYR A 193 -21.26 -2.80 1.41
N ILE A 194 -20.53 -2.14 0.50
CA ILE A 194 -19.35 -1.35 0.85
C ILE A 194 -19.73 -0.24 1.84
N HIS A 195 -20.81 0.48 1.58
CA HIS A 195 -21.26 1.55 2.46
C HIS A 195 -21.72 1.02 3.83
N PHE A 196 -22.42 -0.12 3.87
CA PHE A 196 -22.93 -0.71 5.11
C PHE A 196 -21.81 -1.22 6.02
N TYR A 197 -20.84 -1.93 5.44
CA TYR A 197 -19.73 -2.52 6.22
C TYR A 197 -18.56 -1.58 6.41
N ASN A 198 -18.42 -0.57 5.58
CA ASN A 198 -17.30 0.37 5.57
C ASN A 198 -15.94 -0.35 5.76
N PRO A 199 -15.58 -1.30 4.86
CA PRO A 199 -14.42 -2.15 5.05
C PRO A 199 -13.13 -1.34 5.01
N SER A 200 -12.16 -1.76 5.82
CA SER A 200 -10.79 -1.18 5.84
C SER A 200 -10.00 -1.53 4.59
N GLU A 201 -10.37 -2.65 3.94
CA GLU A 201 -9.73 -3.11 2.70
C GLU A 201 -10.72 -3.96 1.91
N ILE A 202 -10.65 -3.83 0.57
CA ILE A 202 -11.47 -4.61 -0.36
C ILE A 202 -10.55 -5.37 -1.30
N LEU A 203 -10.76 -6.68 -1.40
CA LEU A 203 -10.05 -7.59 -2.31
C LEU A 203 -10.96 -7.89 -3.51
N PHE A 204 -10.43 -7.73 -4.73
CA PHE A 204 -11.09 -8.05 -5.99
C PHE A 204 -10.41 -9.21 -6.70
#